data_0d152a7c4c4eb714eaa2f4bdd7177770
#
_entry.id   0d152a7c4c4eb714eaa2f4bdd7177770
#
_cell.length_a   1.000
_cell.length_b   1.000
_cell.length_c   1.000
_cell.angle_alpha   90.00
_cell.angle_beta   90.00
_cell.angle_gamma   90.00
#
_symmetry.space_group_name_H-M   'P 1'
#
loop_
_entity.id
_entity.type
_entity.pdbx_description
1 polymer ?
#
loop_
_entity_poly.entity_id
_entity_poly.type
_entity_poly.pdbx_seq_one_letter_code
_entity_poly.pdbx_strand_id
1 'polypeptide(L)'
;MGHKPKEQVGDTFRLSIQRPAHQGKAVGFAPSGVVVLVAGGVVGDTLEVEVARVAKRHLEARIVRVLSPSPHRIPPRCAAAAHGAGCCDFSHLDPDYELEVKATILRSHLERMGKLETIAPIDIVELAREHWRCRFRLGIDSSGRLGQRAPRSHKIITEQCLQYPEVLSVEVARWQREPQPQHVGKELLCAIDDQGNLHTELHLAAQRAPRRHQAQHARRSTPAPAPSRRPDSTQHYVVGGHTFDVTIDGFWQAHRDAAATYHDIIRQWLENINNNDAAENSQLCAWDLYGGVGLFIPVLQQCGYGQIYSVESAPVVDSFNQPNVEFVTSAVERWVSSERAAQATPHVVIADPPRSGAGAAVIEGIAKQQPQLVVHIGCDPVAFARDIGLWSSHGYVPTKITIVNAFPGTHHFETLALLQPRQNTHN
;
A
#
# COMPACT_ATOMS: atom_id res chain seq x y z
N MET A 1 -1.80 21.71 27.42
CA MET A 1 -1.15 22.90 26.84
C MET A 1 0.00 22.42 25.98
N GLY A 2 -0.02 22.64 24.65
CA GLY A 2 1.06 22.19 23.76
C GLY A 2 2.27 23.11 23.94
N HIS A 3 3.43 22.55 24.30
CA HIS A 3 4.68 23.29 24.35
C HIS A 3 5.00 23.83 22.94
N LYS A 4 5.30 25.12 22.84
CA LYS A 4 5.84 25.69 21.59
C LYS A 4 7.30 25.30 21.48
N PRO A 5 7.79 24.97 20.27
CA PRO A 5 9.21 24.74 20.05
C PRO A 5 10.03 25.96 20.48
N LYS A 6 11.06 25.73 21.28
CA LYS A 6 12.10 26.73 21.61
C LYS A 6 13.30 26.54 20.71
N GLU A 7 13.46 25.32 20.18
CA GLU A 7 14.55 24.90 19.31
C GLU A 7 14.39 25.50 17.91
N GLN A 8 15.53 25.78 17.26
CA GLN A 8 15.63 26.38 15.94
C GLN A 8 16.25 25.38 14.94
N VAL A 9 16.09 25.63 13.66
CA VAL A 9 16.77 24.87 12.61
C VAL A 9 18.28 24.96 12.78
N GLY A 10 18.97 23.83 12.78
CA GLY A 10 20.41 23.70 13.01
C GLY A 10 20.77 23.36 14.46
N ASP A 11 19.85 23.51 15.42
CA ASP A 11 20.13 23.10 16.81
C ASP A 11 20.36 21.60 16.88
N THR A 12 21.35 21.20 17.68
CA THR A 12 21.70 19.80 17.95
C THR A 12 21.44 19.44 19.40
N PHE A 13 20.92 18.24 19.63
CA PHE A 13 20.70 17.72 20.98
C PHE A 13 20.62 16.18 20.98
N ARG A 14 20.73 15.62 22.21
CA ARG A 14 20.55 14.19 22.45
C ARG A 14 19.07 13.86 22.50
N LEU A 15 18.66 12.83 21.76
CA LEU A 15 17.27 12.37 21.66
C LEU A 15 17.18 10.89 21.95
N SER A 16 16.30 10.48 22.85
CA SER A 16 15.93 9.08 23.06
C SER A 16 14.64 8.78 22.29
N ILE A 17 14.65 7.68 21.53
CA ILE A 17 13.51 7.25 20.72
C ILE A 17 12.58 6.38 21.56
N GLN A 18 11.31 6.77 21.67
CA GLN A 18 10.34 6.16 22.56
C GLN A 18 9.27 5.33 21.86
N ARG A 19 8.90 5.67 20.63
CA ARG A 19 7.86 4.95 19.87
C ARG A 19 8.01 5.12 18.37
N PRO A 20 7.51 4.15 17.57
CA PRO A 20 7.45 4.31 16.13
C PRO A 20 6.36 5.33 15.74
N ALA A 21 6.46 5.86 14.52
CA ALA A 21 5.48 6.75 13.92
C ALA A 21 5.23 6.42 12.45
N HIS A 22 4.15 6.97 11.92
CA HIS A 22 3.79 6.84 10.51
C HIS A 22 4.89 7.32 9.56
N GLN A 23 4.96 6.75 8.37
CA GLN A 23 5.94 7.06 7.31
C GLN A 23 7.40 6.78 7.70
N GLY A 24 7.65 5.69 8.41
CA GLY A 24 9.02 5.27 8.76
C GLY A 24 9.74 6.20 9.72
N LYS A 25 9.02 7.10 10.39
CA LYS A 25 9.58 7.98 11.42
C LYS A 25 9.49 7.35 12.80
N ALA A 26 10.27 7.87 13.72
CA ALA A 26 10.22 7.56 15.14
C ALA A 26 10.04 8.85 15.96
N VAL A 27 9.55 8.71 17.17
CA VAL A 27 9.24 9.82 18.09
C VAL A 27 10.16 9.79 19.29
N GLY A 28 10.69 10.96 19.61
CA GLY A 28 11.25 11.33 20.89
C GLY A 28 10.79 12.72 21.32
N PHE A 29 11.38 13.27 22.37
CA PHE A 29 11.05 14.59 22.89
C PHE A 29 12.31 15.45 23.01
N ALA A 30 12.23 16.67 22.52
CA ALA A 30 13.25 17.70 22.68
C ALA A 30 13.42 18.10 24.16
N PRO A 31 14.51 18.78 24.56
CA PRO A 31 14.67 19.30 25.91
C PRO A 31 13.50 20.21 26.34
N SER A 32 12.84 20.90 25.43
CA SER A 32 11.64 21.70 25.68
C SER A 32 10.36 20.89 25.90
N GLY A 33 10.39 19.56 25.75
CA GLY A 33 9.23 18.67 25.82
C GLY A 33 8.41 18.60 24.52
N VAL A 34 8.88 19.23 23.44
CA VAL A 34 8.22 19.20 22.13
C VAL A 34 8.53 17.87 21.44
N VAL A 35 7.52 17.33 20.74
CA VAL A 35 7.65 16.11 19.94
C VAL A 35 8.66 16.30 18.80
N VAL A 36 9.57 15.34 18.66
CA VAL A 36 10.55 15.28 17.57
C VAL A 36 10.28 14.06 16.72
N LEU A 37 10.14 14.25 15.41
CA LEU A 37 10.02 13.19 14.41
C LEU A 37 11.35 12.99 13.70
N VAL A 38 11.86 11.78 13.73
CA VAL A 38 13.14 11.38 13.14
C VAL A 38 12.94 10.21 12.19
N ALA A 39 13.40 10.34 10.95
CA ALA A 39 13.47 9.21 10.03
C ALA A 39 14.67 8.32 10.38
N GLY A 40 14.50 7.00 10.30
CA GLY A 40 15.55 6.03 10.58
C GLY A 40 15.89 5.83 12.07
N GLY A 41 15.09 6.40 13.00
CA GLY A 41 15.21 6.10 14.44
C GLY A 41 14.56 4.77 14.77
N VAL A 42 15.16 4.02 15.71
CA VAL A 42 14.65 2.76 16.26
C VAL A 42 14.30 2.96 17.72
N VAL A 43 13.18 2.41 18.20
CA VAL A 43 12.78 2.51 19.61
C VAL A 43 13.91 1.95 20.50
N GLY A 44 14.30 2.72 21.50
CA GLY A 44 15.43 2.39 22.37
C GLY A 44 16.77 3.00 21.93
N ASP A 45 16.85 3.58 20.71
CA ASP A 45 18.03 4.37 20.34
C ASP A 45 18.22 5.60 21.23
N THR A 46 19.48 5.94 21.47
CA THR A 46 19.88 7.28 21.87
C THR A 46 20.68 7.90 20.72
N LEU A 47 20.19 9.01 20.21
CA LEU A 47 20.69 9.68 19.01
C LEU A 47 21.22 11.07 19.34
N GLU A 48 22.19 11.53 18.60
CA GLU A 48 22.46 12.96 18.40
C GLU A 48 21.72 13.37 17.12
N VAL A 49 20.85 14.37 17.24
CA VAL A 49 20.01 14.83 16.14
C VAL A 49 20.19 16.31 15.91
N GLU A 50 19.97 16.74 14.65
CA GLU A 50 19.95 18.15 14.27
C GLU A 50 18.54 18.50 13.77
N VAL A 51 18.00 19.63 14.23
CA VAL A 51 16.69 20.11 13.79
C VAL A 51 16.75 20.54 12.32
N ALA A 52 16.01 19.83 11.48
CA ALA A 52 15.91 20.12 10.05
C ALA A 52 14.71 21.03 9.72
N ARG A 53 13.65 20.97 10.54
CA ARG A 53 12.44 21.79 10.35
C ARG A 53 11.69 21.98 11.66
N VAL A 54 11.23 23.21 11.88
CA VAL A 54 10.32 23.56 12.98
C VAL A 54 8.89 23.66 12.43
N ALA A 55 7.98 22.81 12.93
CA ALA A 55 6.55 22.87 12.61
C ALA A 55 5.75 23.42 13.81
N LYS A 56 4.46 23.69 13.63
CA LYS A 56 3.61 24.32 14.66
C LYS A 56 3.55 23.51 15.97
N ARG A 57 3.63 22.17 15.91
CA ARG A 57 3.42 21.27 17.06
C ARG A 57 4.52 20.22 17.22
N HIS A 58 5.52 20.18 16.37
CA HIS A 58 6.61 19.21 16.40
C HIS A 58 7.83 19.73 15.68
N LEU A 59 8.96 19.09 15.93
CA LEU A 59 10.21 19.26 15.19
C LEU A 59 10.39 18.06 14.25
N GLU A 60 11.00 18.30 13.08
CA GLU A 60 11.58 17.23 12.27
C GLU A 60 13.09 17.35 12.38
N ALA A 61 13.74 16.24 12.69
CA ALA A 61 15.18 16.21 12.86
C ALA A 61 15.82 15.13 11.99
N ARG A 62 17.09 15.30 11.69
CA ARG A 62 17.95 14.30 11.04
C ARG A 62 18.92 13.71 12.06
N ILE A 63 19.26 12.44 11.89
CA ILE A 63 20.27 11.77 12.71
C ILE A 63 21.64 12.29 12.28
N VAL A 64 22.40 12.82 13.26
CA VAL A 64 23.82 13.15 13.09
C VAL A 64 24.66 11.92 13.37
N ARG A 65 24.39 11.26 14.51
CA ARG A 65 25.02 9.99 14.87
C ARG A 65 24.19 9.20 15.87
N VAL A 66 24.37 7.89 15.88
CA VAL A 66 23.82 6.98 16.88
C VAL A 66 24.80 6.96 18.05
N LEU A 67 24.35 7.39 19.25
CA LEU A 67 25.15 7.42 20.47
C LEU A 67 25.11 6.07 21.20
N SER A 68 23.92 5.49 21.27
CA SER A 68 23.69 4.15 21.81
C SER A 68 22.61 3.48 20.95
N PRO A 69 22.94 2.41 20.24
CA PRO A 69 21.95 1.73 19.40
C PRO A 69 20.96 0.93 20.24
N SER A 70 19.72 0.85 19.77
CA SER A 70 18.72 -0.11 20.20
C SER A 70 19.20 -1.54 19.95
N PRO A 71 18.81 -2.55 20.74
CA PRO A 71 19.06 -3.95 20.43
C PRO A 71 18.41 -4.41 19.12
N HIS A 72 17.38 -3.68 18.63
CA HIS A 72 16.71 -3.95 17.37
C HIS A 72 17.30 -3.20 16.18
N ARG A 73 18.35 -2.40 16.38
CA ARG A 73 19.08 -1.74 15.29
C ARG A 73 20.16 -2.67 14.75
N ILE A 74 20.12 -2.93 13.46
CA ILE A 74 21.14 -3.71 12.75
C ILE A 74 21.82 -2.85 11.68
N PRO A 75 22.98 -3.27 11.15
CA PRO A 75 23.55 -2.67 9.94
C PRO A 75 22.54 -2.74 8.79
N PRO A 76 22.40 -1.67 7.97
CA PRO A 76 21.47 -1.69 6.84
C PRO A 76 21.72 -2.88 5.91
N ARG A 77 20.69 -3.72 5.72
CA ARG A 77 20.78 -4.91 4.84
C ARG A 77 20.75 -4.56 3.35
N CYS A 78 20.17 -3.41 3.00
CA CYS A 78 20.07 -2.94 1.61
C CYS A 78 21.19 -1.95 1.30
N ALA A 79 22.09 -2.28 0.38
CA ALA A 79 23.19 -1.41 -0.02
C ALA A 79 22.68 -0.08 -0.63
N ALA A 80 21.66 -0.14 -1.49
CA ALA A 80 21.06 1.07 -2.05
C ALA A 80 20.50 1.99 -0.95
N ALA A 81 19.80 1.46 0.05
CA ALA A 81 19.27 2.25 1.16
C ALA A 81 20.37 2.82 2.06
N ALA A 82 21.45 2.08 2.30
CA ALA A 82 22.63 2.55 3.03
C ALA A 82 23.29 3.77 2.35
N HIS A 83 23.20 3.88 1.02
CA HIS A 83 23.69 4.99 0.22
C HIS A 83 22.62 6.07 -0.05
N GLY A 84 21.46 5.98 0.61
CA GLY A 84 20.42 7.00 0.60
C GLY A 84 19.31 6.81 -0.43
N ALA A 85 19.13 5.62 -1.00
CA ALA A 85 17.95 5.32 -1.80
C ALA A 85 16.69 5.24 -0.94
N GLY A 86 15.52 5.54 -1.53
CA GLY A 86 14.23 5.51 -0.86
C GLY A 86 13.51 4.16 -0.89
N CYS A 87 14.22 3.06 -1.17
CA CYS A 87 13.60 1.75 -1.41
C CYS A 87 13.33 0.93 -0.13
N CYS A 88 14.25 0.95 0.83
CA CYS A 88 14.24 0.07 2.01
C CYS A 88 14.52 0.87 3.27
N ASP A 89 13.60 1.76 3.64
CA ASP A 89 13.77 2.69 4.75
C ASP A 89 13.73 2.04 6.15
N PHE A 90 13.40 0.74 6.22
CA PHE A 90 13.53 -0.11 7.41
C PHE A 90 14.68 -1.12 7.32
N SER A 91 15.57 -1.01 6.34
CA SER A 91 16.69 -1.97 6.18
C SER A 91 17.66 -2.03 7.38
N HIS A 92 17.65 -1.00 8.24
CA HIS A 92 18.43 -0.90 9.48
C HIS A 92 17.70 -1.44 10.71
N LEU A 93 16.51 -1.99 10.53
CA LEU A 93 15.67 -2.55 11.59
C LEU A 93 15.74 -4.08 11.53
N ASP A 94 15.79 -4.72 12.70
CA ASP A 94 15.64 -6.16 12.81
C ASP A 94 14.32 -6.59 12.14
N PRO A 95 14.33 -7.61 11.25
CA PRO A 95 13.14 -7.98 10.49
C PRO A 95 11.97 -8.49 11.33
N ASP A 96 12.21 -9.16 12.43
CA ASP A 96 11.14 -9.64 13.30
C ASP A 96 10.55 -8.46 14.09
N TYR A 97 11.39 -7.56 14.54
CA TYR A 97 10.94 -6.32 15.18
C TYR A 97 10.20 -5.37 14.21
N GLU A 98 10.51 -5.41 12.90
CA GLU A 98 9.76 -4.68 11.88
C GLU A 98 8.26 -5.02 11.94
N LEU A 99 7.90 -6.29 12.14
CA LEU A 99 6.50 -6.73 12.23
C LEU A 99 5.80 -6.15 13.46
N GLU A 100 6.49 -6.13 14.60
CA GLU A 100 5.99 -5.52 15.84
C GLU A 100 5.77 -4.01 15.67
N VAL A 101 6.69 -3.32 15.00
CA VAL A 101 6.59 -1.89 14.68
C VAL A 101 5.36 -1.61 13.83
N LYS A 102 5.11 -2.41 12.77
CA LYS A 102 3.95 -2.27 11.88
C LYS A 102 2.64 -2.49 12.64
N ALA A 103 2.56 -3.54 13.47
CA ALA A 103 1.39 -3.81 14.32
C ALA A 103 1.14 -2.69 15.34
N THR A 104 2.20 -2.17 15.96
CA THR A 104 2.11 -1.05 16.92
C THR A 104 1.58 0.22 16.23
N ILE A 105 2.06 0.52 15.03
CA ILE A 105 1.58 1.67 14.24
C ILE A 105 0.10 1.50 13.90
N LEU A 106 -0.31 0.34 13.39
CA LEU A 106 -1.70 0.08 13.04
C LEU A 106 -2.62 0.21 14.27
N ARG A 107 -2.29 -0.45 15.37
CA ARG A 107 -3.06 -0.40 16.63
C ARG A 107 -3.24 1.04 17.10
N SER A 108 -2.16 1.81 17.14
CA SER A 108 -2.21 3.23 17.55
C SER A 108 -3.11 4.09 16.66
N HIS A 109 -3.21 3.77 15.36
CA HIS A 109 -4.12 4.48 14.46
C HIS A 109 -5.57 4.02 14.62
N LEU A 110 -5.83 2.73 14.80
CA LEU A 110 -7.18 2.22 15.08
C LEU A 110 -7.76 2.83 16.37
N GLU A 111 -6.94 2.98 17.41
CA GLU A 111 -7.35 3.66 18.66
C GLU A 111 -7.64 5.15 18.44
N ARG A 112 -6.75 5.88 17.78
CA ARG A 112 -6.81 7.34 17.69
C ARG A 112 -7.68 7.86 16.57
N MET A 113 -7.56 7.27 15.38
CA MET A 113 -8.25 7.70 14.16
C MET A 113 -9.55 6.92 13.97
N GLY A 114 -9.50 5.60 14.21
CA GLY A 114 -10.65 4.71 14.17
C GLY A 114 -11.58 4.89 15.38
N LYS A 115 -11.04 5.41 16.48
CA LYS A 115 -11.77 5.56 17.77
C LYS A 115 -12.39 4.24 18.25
N LEU A 116 -11.72 3.14 17.99
CA LEU A 116 -12.16 1.81 18.42
C LEU A 116 -11.84 1.63 19.91
N GLU A 117 -12.82 1.33 20.71
CA GLU A 117 -12.66 0.99 22.13
C GLU A 117 -12.07 -0.43 22.30
N THR A 118 -12.43 -1.34 21.40
CA THR A 118 -11.92 -2.70 21.35
C THR A 118 -11.40 -2.98 19.95
N ILE A 119 -10.18 -3.49 19.88
CA ILE A 119 -9.53 -3.88 18.62
C ILE A 119 -9.44 -5.41 18.60
N ALA A 120 -9.96 -6.02 17.53
CA ALA A 120 -9.77 -7.45 17.27
C ALA A 120 -8.26 -7.80 17.27
N PRO A 121 -7.87 -9.04 17.58
CA PRO A 121 -6.51 -9.48 17.38
C PRO A 121 -6.02 -9.14 15.98
N ILE A 122 -4.78 -8.66 15.90
CA ILE A 122 -4.15 -8.34 14.62
C ILE A 122 -3.24 -9.50 14.27
N ASP A 123 -3.64 -10.27 13.25
CA ASP A 123 -2.81 -11.31 12.68
C ASP A 123 -1.77 -10.70 11.74
N ILE A 124 -0.61 -11.35 11.61
CA ILE A 124 0.45 -10.91 10.71
C ILE A 124 0.81 -12.06 9.78
N VAL A 125 0.72 -11.79 8.49
CA VAL A 125 1.19 -12.69 7.43
C VAL A 125 2.47 -12.10 6.85
N GLU A 126 3.54 -12.84 7.01
CA GLU A 126 4.84 -12.47 6.46
C GLU A 126 5.03 -13.09 5.08
N LEU A 127 5.56 -12.28 4.16
CA LEU A 127 5.94 -12.72 2.82
C LEU A 127 7.47 -12.75 2.68
N ALA A 128 7.98 -13.20 1.53
CA ALA A 128 9.41 -13.26 1.26
C ALA A 128 10.09 -11.91 1.53
N ARG A 129 11.15 -11.90 2.36
CA ARG A 129 11.81 -10.66 2.84
C ARG A 129 12.74 -10.03 1.83
N GLU A 130 13.23 -10.79 0.84
CA GLU A 130 14.24 -10.38 -0.14
C GLU A 130 13.82 -10.83 -1.54
N HIS A 131 14.31 -10.12 -2.56
CA HIS A 131 14.08 -10.48 -3.96
C HIS A 131 12.60 -10.60 -4.35
N TRP A 132 11.73 -9.92 -3.61
CA TRP A 132 10.30 -10.13 -3.63
C TRP A 132 9.55 -9.26 -4.66
N ARG A 133 10.14 -8.13 -5.03
CA ARG A 133 9.42 -7.13 -5.80
C ARG A 133 9.40 -7.48 -7.29
N CYS A 134 8.20 -7.48 -7.89
CA CYS A 134 8.02 -7.82 -9.30
C CYS A 134 7.76 -6.59 -10.20
N ARG A 135 7.62 -5.38 -9.63
CA ARG A 135 7.36 -4.16 -10.40
C ARG A 135 8.27 -3.03 -9.95
N PHE A 136 9.01 -2.43 -10.91
CA PHE A 136 9.96 -1.37 -10.62
C PHE A 136 9.86 -0.23 -11.61
N ARG A 137 10.27 0.94 -11.13
CA ARG A 137 10.55 2.12 -11.94
C ARG A 137 11.92 2.63 -11.56
N LEU A 138 12.92 2.34 -12.37
CA LEU A 138 14.31 2.68 -12.12
C LEU A 138 14.67 3.96 -12.84
N GLY A 139 15.43 4.83 -12.16
CA GLY A 139 16.00 6.03 -12.76
C GLY A 139 17.32 5.74 -13.46
N ILE A 140 17.69 6.63 -14.38
CA ILE A 140 18.97 6.58 -15.10
C ILE A 140 19.78 7.80 -14.66
N ASP A 141 20.99 7.59 -14.13
CA ASP A 141 21.87 8.65 -13.68
C ASP A 141 22.51 9.42 -14.86
N SER A 142 23.25 10.50 -14.57
CA SER A 142 23.91 11.32 -15.60
C SER A 142 24.97 10.57 -16.41
N SER A 143 25.41 9.41 -15.95
CA SER A 143 26.35 8.53 -16.64
C SER A 143 25.68 7.44 -17.47
N GLY A 144 24.35 7.31 -17.39
CA GLY A 144 23.60 6.26 -18.07
C GLY A 144 23.46 4.95 -17.29
N ARG A 145 23.66 4.95 -15.96
CA ARG A 145 23.54 3.77 -15.09
C ARG A 145 22.17 3.73 -14.43
N LEU A 146 21.62 2.52 -14.26
CA LEU A 146 20.34 2.30 -13.58
C LEU A 146 20.49 2.33 -12.06
N GLY A 147 19.42 2.81 -11.38
CA GLY A 147 19.36 2.76 -9.93
C GLY A 147 18.04 3.24 -9.34
N GLN A 148 17.97 3.20 -8.01
CA GLN A 148 16.84 3.70 -7.24
C GLN A 148 16.93 5.21 -7.01
N ARG A 149 15.80 5.89 -6.92
CA ARG A 149 15.78 7.32 -6.57
C ARG A 149 15.99 7.53 -5.07
N ALA A 150 16.78 8.55 -4.73
CA ALA A 150 16.79 9.09 -3.37
C ALA A 150 15.43 9.74 -3.04
N PRO A 151 14.99 9.73 -1.77
CA PRO A 151 13.70 10.29 -1.37
C PRO A 151 13.58 11.77 -1.74
N ARG A 152 12.49 12.15 -2.40
CA ARG A 152 12.19 13.54 -2.79
C ARG A 152 13.28 14.21 -3.64
N SER A 153 14.10 13.43 -4.33
CA SER A 153 15.25 13.90 -5.11
C SER A 153 15.24 13.31 -6.52
N HIS A 154 16.00 13.91 -7.42
CA HIS A 154 16.33 13.37 -8.73
C HIS A 154 17.61 12.53 -8.72
N LYS A 155 18.33 12.51 -7.58
CA LYS A 155 19.55 11.73 -7.43
C LYS A 155 19.23 10.24 -7.57
N ILE A 156 19.99 9.56 -8.41
CA ILE A 156 19.92 8.11 -8.61
C ILE A 156 21.05 7.47 -7.81
N ILE A 157 20.70 6.43 -7.08
CA ILE A 157 21.57 5.60 -6.27
C ILE A 157 21.73 4.26 -7.02
N THR A 158 22.92 3.93 -7.42
CA THR A 158 23.21 2.83 -8.36
C THR A 158 23.58 1.51 -7.68
N GLU A 159 23.70 1.51 -6.36
CA GLU A 159 23.93 0.30 -5.58
C GLU A 159 22.74 -0.66 -5.68
N GLN A 160 23.04 -1.97 -5.51
CA GLN A 160 22.03 -3.03 -5.56
C GLN A 160 20.99 -2.87 -4.43
N CYS A 161 19.75 -3.14 -4.78
CA CYS A 161 18.63 -3.11 -3.84
C CYS A 161 18.22 -4.53 -3.42
N LEU A 162 17.99 -4.74 -2.13
CA LEU A 162 17.55 -6.02 -1.56
C LEU A 162 16.22 -6.53 -2.16
N GLN A 163 15.40 -5.63 -2.71
CA GLN A 163 14.13 -5.98 -3.32
C GLN A 163 14.28 -6.58 -4.74
N TYR A 164 15.46 -6.44 -5.39
CA TYR A 164 15.63 -6.90 -6.76
C TYR A 164 15.66 -8.42 -6.85
N PRO A 165 14.78 -9.05 -7.65
CA PRO A 165 14.97 -10.42 -8.08
C PRO A 165 16.28 -10.55 -8.87
N GLU A 166 16.83 -11.76 -8.92
CA GLU A 166 18.12 -12.02 -9.55
C GLU A 166 18.18 -11.52 -10.99
N VAL A 167 17.14 -11.78 -11.78
CA VAL A 167 17.05 -11.35 -13.18
C VAL A 167 17.18 -9.83 -13.34
N LEU A 168 16.60 -9.05 -12.42
CA LEU A 168 16.75 -7.59 -12.43
C LEU A 168 18.12 -7.15 -11.90
N SER A 169 18.68 -7.84 -10.91
CA SER A 169 20.03 -7.56 -10.40
C SER A 169 21.08 -7.73 -11.50
N VAL A 170 20.95 -8.76 -12.34
CA VAL A 170 21.80 -8.98 -13.51
C VAL A 170 21.67 -7.86 -14.53
N GLU A 171 20.45 -7.43 -14.83
CA GLU A 171 20.19 -6.33 -15.77
C GLU A 171 20.74 -5.00 -15.25
N VAL A 172 20.53 -4.66 -13.97
CA VAL A 172 21.11 -3.46 -13.35
C VAL A 172 22.65 -3.51 -13.40
N ALA A 173 23.25 -4.67 -13.10
CA ALA A 173 24.70 -4.85 -13.19
C ALA A 173 25.22 -4.71 -14.64
N ARG A 174 24.44 -5.14 -15.65
CA ARG A 174 24.76 -4.94 -17.07
C ARG A 174 24.84 -3.43 -17.39
N TRP A 175 23.85 -2.63 -17.00
CA TRP A 175 23.83 -1.19 -17.21
C TRP A 175 24.94 -0.44 -16.45
N GLN A 176 25.48 -1.02 -15.39
CA GLN A 176 26.63 -0.45 -14.69
C GLN A 176 27.95 -0.69 -15.42
N ARG A 177 28.10 -1.86 -16.07
CA ARG A 177 29.27 -2.20 -16.88
C ARG A 177 29.24 -1.53 -18.26
N GLU A 178 28.03 -1.40 -18.82
CA GLU A 178 27.76 -0.83 -20.14
C GLU A 178 26.75 0.31 -20.01
N PRO A 179 27.15 1.49 -19.50
CA PRO A 179 26.24 2.59 -19.31
C PRO A 179 25.60 3.06 -20.60
N GLN A 180 24.35 3.54 -20.50
CA GLN A 180 23.53 3.93 -21.65
C GLN A 180 23.20 5.44 -21.59
N PRO A 181 24.18 6.35 -21.83
CA PRO A 181 24.00 7.79 -21.65
C PRO A 181 22.94 8.41 -22.59
N GLN A 182 22.61 7.76 -23.72
CA GLN A 182 21.53 8.18 -24.63
C GLN A 182 20.13 8.05 -23.99
N HIS A 183 20.01 7.40 -22.85
CA HIS A 183 18.75 7.24 -22.12
C HIS A 183 18.64 8.12 -20.87
N VAL A 184 19.61 9.00 -20.63
CA VAL A 184 19.53 9.98 -19.53
C VAL A 184 18.24 10.82 -19.64
N GLY A 185 17.57 11.04 -18.50
CA GLY A 185 16.27 11.71 -18.45
C GLY A 185 15.06 10.80 -18.69
N LYS A 186 15.30 9.51 -18.93
CA LYS A 186 14.26 8.47 -18.98
C LYS A 186 14.23 7.64 -17.68
N GLU A 187 13.20 6.83 -17.57
CA GLU A 187 13.05 5.80 -16.54
C GLU A 187 12.88 4.44 -17.23
N LEU A 188 13.42 3.41 -16.63
CA LEU A 188 13.17 2.03 -17.07
C LEU A 188 12.05 1.46 -16.19
N LEU A 189 10.92 1.15 -16.82
CA LEU A 189 9.88 0.32 -16.20
C LEU A 189 10.33 -1.13 -16.30
N CYS A 190 10.17 -1.87 -15.22
CA CYS A 190 10.48 -3.29 -15.15
C CYS A 190 9.31 -4.04 -14.53
N ALA A 191 8.91 -5.13 -15.16
CA ALA A 191 7.94 -6.07 -14.64
C ALA A 191 8.50 -7.50 -14.75
N ILE A 192 8.31 -8.29 -13.72
CA ILE A 192 8.67 -9.71 -13.70
C ILE A 192 7.35 -10.48 -13.60
N ASP A 193 7.12 -11.37 -14.57
CA ASP A 193 5.94 -12.23 -14.62
C ASP A 193 6.10 -13.45 -13.69
N ASP A 194 5.05 -14.27 -13.58
CA ASP A 194 5.05 -15.47 -12.74
C ASP A 194 6.00 -16.57 -13.22
N GLN A 195 6.47 -16.48 -14.47
CA GLN A 195 7.50 -17.38 -15.02
C GLN A 195 8.92 -16.90 -14.71
N GLY A 196 9.06 -15.71 -14.09
CA GLY A 196 10.33 -15.08 -13.76
C GLY A 196 10.98 -14.31 -14.92
N ASN A 197 10.27 -14.08 -16.03
CA ASN A 197 10.78 -13.31 -17.15
C ASN A 197 10.76 -11.82 -16.82
N LEU A 198 11.87 -11.14 -17.15
CA LEU A 198 11.99 -9.70 -17.02
C LEU A 198 11.51 -8.99 -18.29
N HIS A 199 10.50 -8.16 -18.14
CA HIS A 199 10.02 -7.26 -19.18
C HIS A 199 10.47 -5.84 -18.86
N THR A 200 10.94 -5.09 -19.86
CA THR A 200 11.43 -3.72 -19.65
C THR A 200 10.94 -2.78 -20.74
N GLU A 201 10.62 -1.54 -20.36
CA GLU A 201 10.24 -0.48 -21.28
C GLU A 201 10.81 0.87 -20.82
N LEU A 202 11.33 1.66 -21.77
CA LEU A 202 11.86 3.00 -21.50
C LEU A 202 10.76 4.04 -21.63
N HIS A 203 10.52 4.78 -20.56
CA HIS A 203 9.57 5.89 -20.51
C HIS A 203 10.29 7.21 -20.26
N LEU A 204 9.68 8.32 -20.70
CA LEU A 204 10.14 9.64 -20.28
C LEU A 204 9.94 9.77 -18.77
N ALA A 205 10.97 10.22 -18.04
CA ALA A 205 10.84 10.48 -16.62
C ALA A 205 9.74 11.51 -16.39
N ALA A 206 8.73 11.16 -15.59
CA ALA A 206 7.64 12.07 -15.27
C ALA A 206 8.19 13.33 -14.62
N GLN A 207 8.06 14.48 -15.27
CA GLN A 207 8.36 15.77 -14.67
C GLN A 207 7.36 15.96 -13.53
N ARG A 208 7.85 15.85 -12.28
CA ARG A 208 7.02 16.21 -11.12
C ARG A 208 6.71 17.70 -11.22
N ALA A 209 5.47 18.02 -11.57
CA ALA A 209 5.00 19.39 -11.45
C ALA A 209 5.32 19.92 -10.03
N PRO A 210 5.84 21.14 -9.89
CA PRO A 210 6.06 21.74 -8.58
C PRO A 210 4.72 21.78 -7.86
N ARG A 211 4.68 21.31 -6.60
CA ARG A 211 3.47 21.39 -5.76
C ARG A 211 3.09 22.87 -5.60
N ARG A 212 2.16 23.34 -6.43
CA ARG A 212 1.47 24.60 -6.15
C ARG A 212 0.55 24.34 -4.97
N HIS A 213 0.86 24.97 -3.84
CA HIS A 213 -0.13 25.26 -2.81
C HIS A 213 -1.23 26.11 -3.46
N GLN A 214 -2.46 25.68 -3.27
CA GLN A 214 -3.73 26.24 -3.73
C GLN A 214 -4.19 25.81 -5.13
N ALA A 215 -5.24 25.02 -5.15
CA ALA A 215 -6.20 25.04 -6.23
C ALA A 215 -7.59 24.68 -5.69
N GLN A 216 -8.35 25.65 -5.35
CA GLN A 216 -9.78 25.65 -5.61
C GLN A 216 -9.97 25.90 -7.10
N HIS A 217 -10.87 25.11 -7.71
CA HIS A 217 -11.28 25.05 -9.12
C HIS A 217 -10.55 24.02 -10.00
N ALA A 218 -11.07 22.78 -9.92
CA ALA A 218 -10.82 21.76 -10.94
C ALA A 218 -11.42 22.23 -12.28
N ARG A 219 -10.58 22.69 -13.18
CA ARG A 219 -10.90 22.72 -14.60
C ARG A 219 -10.90 21.26 -15.10
N ARG A 220 -11.99 20.86 -15.76
CA ARG A 220 -12.12 19.60 -16.48
C ARG A 220 -10.87 19.38 -17.33
N SER A 221 -10.02 18.47 -16.89
CA SER A 221 -8.97 17.91 -17.74
C SER A 221 -9.64 16.87 -18.65
N THR A 222 -9.50 17.07 -19.93
CA THR A 222 -9.77 16.04 -20.95
C THR A 222 -9.07 14.75 -20.54
N PRO A 223 -9.73 13.58 -20.58
CA PRO A 223 -9.07 12.30 -20.33
C PRO A 223 -7.88 12.18 -21.27
N ALA A 224 -6.73 11.78 -20.75
CA ALA A 224 -5.61 11.39 -21.59
C ALA A 224 -6.08 10.28 -22.56
N PRO A 225 -5.65 10.27 -23.82
CA PRO A 225 -6.00 9.20 -24.74
C PRO A 225 -5.54 7.88 -24.14
N ALA A 226 -6.40 6.86 -24.22
CA ALA A 226 -6.08 5.51 -23.79
C ALA A 226 -4.74 5.08 -24.41
N PRO A 227 -3.81 4.49 -23.63
CA PRO A 227 -2.54 4.05 -24.15
C PRO A 227 -2.79 3.07 -25.30
N SER A 228 -2.14 3.33 -26.44
CA SER A 228 -2.21 2.43 -27.58
C SER A 228 -1.55 1.11 -27.19
N ARG A 229 -2.34 0.03 -27.13
CA ARG A 229 -1.86 -1.32 -26.83
C ARG A 229 -0.74 -1.72 -27.81
N ARG A 230 0.44 -1.98 -27.28
CA ARG A 230 1.44 -2.81 -27.97
C ARG A 230 1.24 -4.22 -27.45
N PRO A 231 0.93 -5.21 -28.30
CA PRO A 231 0.70 -6.60 -27.88
C PRO A 231 1.85 -7.24 -27.10
N ASP A 232 3.09 -6.76 -27.35
CA ASP A 232 4.34 -7.34 -26.81
C ASP A 232 4.69 -6.88 -25.39
N SER A 233 3.86 -6.03 -24.74
CA SER A 233 4.17 -5.47 -23.40
C SER A 233 3.26 -6.01 -22.29
N THR A 234 2.53 -7.09 -22.54
CA THR A 234 1.61 -7.71 -21.58
C THR A 234 2.33 -8.78 -20.77
N GLN A 235 2.20 -8.73 -19.44
CA GLN A 235 2.69 -9.74 -18.52
C GLN A 235 1.51 -10.55 -17.99
N HIS A 236 1.77 -11.83 -17.71
CA HIS A 236 0.77 -12.78 -17.25
C HIS A 236 1.03 -13.14 -15.79
N TYR A 237 -0.01 -13.05 -14.97
CA TYR A 237 0.00 -13.42 -13.55
C TYR A 237 -1.15 -14.37 -13.27
N VAL A 238 -0.92 -15.40 -12.45
CA VAL A 238 -1.92 -16.42 -12.14
C VAL A 238 -2.32 -16.33 -10.67
N VAL A 239 -3.60 -16.12 -10.41
CA VAL A 239 -4.15 -16.10 -9.04
C VAL A 239 -5.48 -16.84 -9.03
N GLY A 240 -5.67 -17.77 -8.09
CA GLY A 240 -6.89 -18.54 -7.97
C GLY A 240 -7.24 -19.37 -9.23
N GLY A 241 -6.22 -19.78 -9.99
CA GLY A 241 -6.40 -20.51 -11.26
C GLY A 241 -6.79 -19.64 -12.46
N HIS A 242 -6.88 -18.32 -12.29
CA HIS A 242 -7.16 -17.37 -13.36
C HIS A 242 -5.89 -16.62 -13.79
N THR A 243 -5.73 -16.38 -15.10
CA THR A 243 -4.60 -15.62 -15.65
C THR A 243 -5.01 -14.17 -15.89
N PHE A 244 -4.25 -13.24 -15.32
CA PHE A 244 -4.43 -11.80 -15.47
C PHE A 244 -3.43 -11.24 -16.47
N ASP A 245 -3.93 -10.46 -17.42
CA ASP A 245 -3.16 -9.75 -18.42
C ASP A 245 -2.93 -8.31 -17.98
N VAL A 246 -1.69 -7.97 -17.66
CA VAL A 246 -1.33 -6.64 -17.13
C VAL A 246 -0.25 -6.00 -17.99
N THR A 247 -0.46 -4.77 -18.42
CA THR A 247 0.56 -4.01 -19.17
C THR A 247 1.70 -3.56 -18.25
N ILE A 248 2.87 -3.27 -18.82
CA ILE A 248 4.05 -2.91 -18.02
C ILE A 248 3.86 -1.62 -17.22
N ASP A 249 3.04 -0.70 -17.70
CA ASP A 249 2.65 0.55 -17.02
C ASP A 249 1.37 0.42 -16.18
N GLY A 250 0.65 -0.73 -16.31
CA GLY A 250 -0.55 -1.03 -15.56
C GLY A 250 -0.25 -1.35 -14.09
N PHE A 251 -1.29 -1.34 -13.26
CA PHE A 251 -1.16 -1.71 -11.85
C PHE A 251 -1.18 -3.23 -11.66
N TRP A 252 -0.26 -3.74 -10.88
CA TRP A 252 -0.25 -5.06 -10.27
C TRP A 252 0.39 -4.98 -8.89
N GLN A 253 0.12 -5.95 -8.03
CA GLN A 253 0.71 -6.01 -6.69
C GLN A 253 2.25 -6.02 -6.78
N ALA A 254 2.90 -5.24 -5.91
CA ALA A 254 4.35 -5.06 -5.99
C ALA A 254 5.13 -6.29 -5.52
N HIS A 255 4.61 -6.99 -4.50
CA HIS A 255 5.17 -8.24 -4.01
C HIS A 255 4.61 -9.41 -4.84
N ARG A 256 5.50 -10.27 -5.35
CA ARG A 256 5.10 -11.40 -6.22
C ARG A 256 4.07 -12.34 -5.59
N ASP A 257 4.12 -12.53 -4.26
CA ASP A 257 3.23 -13.43 -3.54
C ASP A 257 1.97 -12.74 -2.98
N ALA A 258 1.87 -11.39 -3.06
CA ALA A 258 0.80 -10.66 -2.38
C ALA A 258 -0.59 -10.98 -2.93
N ALA A 259 -0.75 -11.02 -4.26
CA ALA A 259 -2.04 -11.26 -4.90
C ALA A 259 -2.63 -12.62 -4.50
N ALA A 260 -1.80 -13.68 -4.53
CA ALA A 260 -2.22 -15.02 -4.10
C ALA A 260 -2.53 -15.05 -2.59
N THR A 261 -1.72 -14.37 -1.78
CA THR A 261 -1.95 -14.28 -0.33
C THR A 261 -3.27 -13.58 0.00
N TYR A 262 -3.60 -12.47 -0.66
CA TYR A 262 -4.89 -11.79 -0.44
C TYR A 262 -6.06 -12.68 -0.86
N HIS A 263 -5.96 -13.33 -2.00
CA HIS A 263 -6.94 -14.31 -2.47
C HIS A 263 -7.20 -15.40 -1.41
N ASP A 264 -6.13 -16.02 -0.88
CA ASP A 264 -6.26 -17.13 0.08
C ASP A 264 -6.82 -16.69 1.43
N ILE A 265 -6.43 -15.52 1.95
CA ILE A 265 -6.97 -14.94 3.18
C ILE A 265 -8.47 -14.69 3.01
N ILE A 266 -8.88 -14.06 1.90
CA ILE A 266 -10.28 -13.72 1.65
C ILE A 266 -11.09 -15.00 1.45
N ARG A 267 -10.59 -15.97 0.68
CA ARG A 267 -11.23 -17.26 0.49
C ARG A 267 -11.50 -17.94 1.82
N GLN A 268 -10.47 -18.06 2.68
CA GLN A 268 -10.62 -18.66 4.00
C GLN A 268 -11.65 -17.92 4.87
N TRP A 269 -11.72 -16.60 4.79
CA TRP A 269 -12.70 -15.84 5.57
C TRP A 269 -14.13 -16.06 5.07
N LEU A 270 -14.34 -16.08 3.76
CA LEU A 270 -15.66 -16.27 3.18
C LEU A 270 -16.17 -17.71 3.35
N GLU A 271 -15.32 -18.72 3.16
CA GLU A 271 -15.67 -20.12 3.36
C GLU A 271 -16.08 -20.43 4.81
N ASN A 272 -15.37 -19.85 5.78
CA ASN A 272 -15.66 -20.07 7.21
C ASN A 272 -17.00 -19.48 7.67
N ILE A 273 -17.55 -18.51 6.93
CA ILE A 273 -18.80 -17.84 7.32
C ILE A 273 -19.99 -18.42 6.57
N ASN A 274 -19.82 -18.78 5.30
CA ASN A 274 -20.90 -19.22 4.43
C ASN A 274 -21.34 -20.69 4.64
N ASN A 275 -20.81 -21.37 5.66
CA ASN A 275 -21.17 -22.78 6.01
C ASN A 275 -21.42 -23.70 4.79
N ASN A 276 -20.66 -23.52 3.70
CA ASN A 276 -20.50 -24.46 2.59
C ASN A 276 -21.71 -24.78 1.69
N ASP A 277 -22.75 -23.99 1.65
CA ASP A 277 -23.75 -24.22 0.62
C ASP A 277 -23.53 -23.34 -0.61
N ALA A 278 -22.61 -23.79 -1.51
CA ALA A 278 -22.36 -23.13 -2.78
C ALA A 278 -23.62 -22.95 -3.64
N ALA A 279 -24.62 -23.79 -3.44
CA ALA A 279 -25.93 -23.73 -4.12
C ALA A 279 -26.75 -22.51 -3.63
N GLU A 280 -26.72 -22.20 -2.33
CA GLU A 280 -27.35 -20.98 -1.79
C GLU A 280 -26.64 -19.74 -2.23
N ASN A 281 -25.30 -19.73 -2.25
CA ASN A 281 -24.50 -18.60 -2.69
C ASN A 281 -24.67 -18.25 -4.18
N SER A 282 -25.08 -19.19 -5.01
CA SER A 282 -25.32 -18.95 -6.45
C SER A 282 -26.42 -17.92 -6.75
N GLN A 283 -27.25 -17.60 -5.76
CA GLN A 283 -28.28 -16.56 -5.82
C GLN A 283 -27.81 -15.21 -5.25
N LEU A 284 -26.63 -15.18 -4.62
CA LEU A 284 -26.10 -14.00 -3.94
C LEU A 284 -25.27 -13.14 -4.87
N CYS A 285 -25.34 -11.83 -4.64
CA CYS A 285 -24.56 -10.83 -5.36
C CYS A 285 -23.30 -10.46 -4.57
N ALA A 286 -22.20 -10.21 -5.28
CA ALA A 286 -20.95 -9.71 -4.72
C ALA A 286 -20.49 -8.46 -5.45
N TRP A 287 -19.84 -7.53 -4.72
CA TRP A 287 -19.19 -6.37 -5.31
C TRP A 287 -17.68 -6.45 -5.10
N ASP A 288 -16.92 -6.20 -6.18
CA ASP A 288 -15.49 -5.96 -6.21
C ASP A 288 -15.28 -4.48 -6.54
N LEU A 289 -15.07 -3.65 -5.51
CA LEU A 289 -14.94 -2.20 -5.64
C LEU A 289 -13.48 -1.79 -5.70
N TYR A 290 -13.15 -0.88 -6.63
CA TYR A 290 -11.78 -0.55 -7.03
C TYR A 290 -11.08 -1.77 -7.64
N GLY A 291 -11.84 -2.58 -8.39
CA GLY A 291 -11.44 -3.92 -8.81
C GLY A 291 -10.23 -4.00 -9.73
N GLY A 292 -9.82 -2.87 -10.37
CA GLY A 292 -8.70 -2.88 -11.30
C GLY A 292 -8.91 -3.91 -12.41
N VAL A 293 -8.00 -4.88 -12.52
CA VAL A 293 -8.12 -5.99 -13.47
C VAL A 293 -9.02 -7.13 -12.98
N GLY A 294 -9.71 -6.96 -11.84
CA GLY A 294 -10.61 -7.97 -11.26
C GLY A 294 -9.91 -9.00 -10.38
N LEU A 295 -8.87 -8.60 -9.64
CA LEU A 295 -8.07 -9.50 -8.81
C LEU A 295 -8.90 -10.39 -7.88
N PHE A 296 -10.01 -9.88 -7.35
CA PHE A 296 -10.84 -10.61 -6.39
C PHE A 296 -12.03 -11.35 -7.01
N ILE A 297 -12.23 -11.26 -8.32
CA ILE A 297 -13.29 -12.02 -9.01
C ILE A 297 -13.12 -13.53 -8.84
N PRO A 298 -11.91 -14.14 -9.02
CA PRO A 298 -11.74 -15.57 -8.87
C PRO A 298 -12.12 -16.10 -7.48
N VAL A 299 -11.79 -15.38 -6.41
CA VAL A 299 -12.16 -15.82 -5.05
C VAL A 299 -13.67 -15.74 -4.82
N LEU A 300 -14.35 -14.73 -5.35
CA LEU A 300 -15.79 -14.61 -5.27
C LEU A 300 -16.49 -15.74 -6.04
N GLN A 301 -15.99 -16.10 -7.23
CA GLN A 301 -16.49 -17.22 -8.01
C GLN A 301 -16.27 -18.56 -7.30
N GLN A 302 -15.09 -18.79 -6.73
CA GLN A 302 -14.79 -20.01 -5.97
C GLN A 302 -15.66 -20.16 -4.72
N CYS A 303 -16.05 -19.05 -4.10
CA CYS A 303 -17.01 -19.03 -2.99
C CYS A 303 -18.48 -19.14 -3.46
N GLY A 304 -18.73 -19.31 -4.77
CA GLY A 304 -20.04 -19.62 -5.34
C GLY A 304 -20.96 -18.42 -5.58
N TYR A 305 -20.47 -17.17 -5.52
CA TYR A 305 -21.32 -16.01 -5.80
C TYR A 305 -21.80 -15.98 -7.25
N GLY A 306 -23.12 -15.87 -7.43
CA GLY A 306 -23.79 -16.02 -8.72
C GLY A 306 -23.76 -14.78 -9.60
N GLN A 307 -23.65 -13.57 -9.02
CA GLN A 307 -23.53 -12.32 -9.74
C GLN A 307 -22.43 -11.47 -9.12
N ILE A 308 -21.49 -11.01 -9.93
CA ILE A 308 -20.36 -10.20 -9.49
C ILE A 308 -20.31 -8.89 -10.27
N TYR A 309 -20.30 -7.75 -9.56
CA TYR A 309 -20.06 -6.43 -10.14
C TYR A 309 -18.65 -5.96 -9.75
N SER A 310 -17.76 -5.86 -10.74
CA SER A 310 -16.43 -5.28 -10.55
C SER A 310 -16.44 -3.84 -11.03
N VAL A 311 -16.21 -2.89 -10.12
CA VAL A 311 -16.34 -1.45 -10.35
C VAL A 311 -14.97 -0.80 -10.33
N GLU A 312 -14.60 -0.17 -11.47
CA GLU A 312 -13.33 0.52 -11.64
C GLU A 312 -13.53 1.83 -12.40
N SER A 313 -12.79 2.86 -12.01
CA SER A 313 -12.86 4.18 -12.62
C SER A 313 -12.23 4.26 -14.02
N ALA A 314 -11.20 3.45 -14.25
CA ALA A 314 -10.54 3.30 -15.53
C ALA A 314 -11.21 2.21 -16.38
N PRO A 315 -11.22 2.32 -17.71
CA PRO A 315 -11.68 1.23 -18.57
C PRO A 315 -10.83 -0.04 -18.34
N VAL A 316 -11.50 -1.12 -17.99
CA VAL A 316 -10.89 -2.44 -17.81
C VAL A 316 -11.19 -3.28 -19.05
N VAL A 317 -10.22 -4.08 -19.47
CA VAL A 317 -10.48 -5.12 -20.47
C VAL A 317 -11.04 -6.33 -19.76
N ASP A 318 -12.24 -6.71 -20.13
CA ASP A 318 -12.85 -7.94 -19.65
C ASP A 318 -12.01 -9.14 -20.07
N SER A 319 -11.24 -9.68 -19.13
CA SER A 319 -10.46 -10.91 -19.31
C SER A 319 -11.23 -12.15 -18.84
N PHE A 320 -12.38 -11.98 -18.19
CA PHE A 320 -13.15 -13.08 -17.63
C PHE A 320 -14.14 -13.66 -18.62
N ASN A 321 -14.73 -12.84 -19.48
CA ASN A 321 -15.73 -13.24 -20.50
C ASN A 321 -16.78 -14.23 -19.95
N GLN A 322 -17.31 -13.94 -18.74
CA GLN A 322 -18.26 -14.79 -18.05
C GLN A 322 -19.58 -14.06 -17.83
N PRO A 323 -20.73 -14.70 -18.05
CA PRO A 323 -22.03 -14.04 -18.04
C PRO A 323 -22.46 -13.53 -16.65
N ASN A 324 -21.86 -14.04 -15.57
CA ASN A 324 -22.16 -13.66 -14.20
C ASN A 324 -21.18 -12.59 -13.64
N VAL A 325 -20.25 -12.11 -14.47
CA VAL A 325 -19.31 -11.03 -14.09
C VAL A 325 -19.60 -9.82 -14.95
N GLU A 326 -19.81 -8.69 -14.29
CA GLU A 326 -20.04 -7.43 -14.97
C GLU A 326 -19.01 -6.39 -14.55
N PHE A 327 -18.21 -5.91 -15.52
CA PHE A 327 -17.29 -4.80 -15.31
C PHE A 327 -18.01 -3.47 -15.51
N VAL A 328 -18.00 -2.65 -14.47
CA VAL A 328 -18.63 -1.33 -14.46
C VAL A 328 -17.55 -0.25 -14.46
N THR A 329 -17.40 0.47 -15.59
CA THR A 329 -16.51 1.63 -15.65
C THR A 329 -17.19 2.84 -15.02
N SER A 330 -16.92 3.06 -13.73
CA SER A 330 -17.46 4.17 -12.95
C SER A 330 -16.57 4.49 -11.77
N ALA A 331 -16.56 5.76 -11.33
CA ALA A 331 -16.06 6.08 -9.99
C ALA A 331 -16.93 5.37 -8.95
N VAL A 332 -16.29 4.75 -7.95
CA VAL A 332 -16.99 3.96 -6.92
C VAL A 332 -18.02 4.80 -6.16
N GLU A 333 -17.71 6.08 -5.87
CA GLU A 333 -18.62 7.03 -5.22
C GLU A 333 -19.93 7.23 -6.01
N ARG A 334 -19.83 7.19 -7.34
CA ARG A 334 -20.99 7.32 -8.23
C ARG A 334 -21.77 6.01 -8.30
N TRP A 335 -21.06 4.86 -8.36
CA TRP A 335 -21.68 3.56 -8.40
C TRP A 335 -22.53 3.30 -7.16
N VAL A 336 -21.98 3.43 -5.95
CA VAL A 336 -22.69 3.14 -4.70
C VAL A 336 -23.93 4.02 -4.45
N SER A 337 -24.04 5.12 -5.19
CA SER A 337 -25.20 6.04 -5.15
C SER A 337 -26.18 5.86 -6.29
N SER A 338 -25.94 4.90 -7.20
CA SER A 338 -26.75 4.69 -8.39
C SER A 338 -27.98 3.82 -8.13
N GLU A 339 -29.04 3.99 -8.93
CA GLU A 339 -30.22 3.12 -8.92
C GLU A 339 -29.85 1.66 -9.19
N ARG A 340 -28.84 1.44 -10.03
CA ARG A 340 -28.34 0.12 -10.38
C ARG A 340 -27.71 -0.57 -9.18
N ALA A 341 -26.90 0.12 -8.38
CA ALA A 341 -26.35 -0.41 -7.14
C ALA A 341 -27.47 -0.74 -6.15
N ALA A 342 -28.51 0.08 -6.07
CA ALA A 342 -29.67 -0.18 -5.20
C ALA A 342 -30.45 -1.44 -5.60
N GLN A 343 -30.43 -1.84 -6.89
CA GLN A 343 -31.07 -3.06 -7.39
C GLN A 343 -30.16 -4.30 -7.25
N ALA A 344 -28.86 -4.11 -7.14
CA ALA A 344 -27.82 -5.14 -7.06
C ALA A 344 -27.34 -5.33 -5.62
N THR A 345 -28.27 -5.54 -4.67
CA THR A 345 -27.95 -5.66 -3.22
C THR A 345 -26.85 -6.69 -2.97
N PRO A 346 -25.67 -6.30 -2.49
CA PRO A 346 -24.56 -7.21 -2.31
C PRO A 346 -24.69 -7.99 -1.00
N HIS A 347 -24.39 -9.29 -1.05
CA HIS A 347 -24.16 -10.08 0.16
C HIS A 347 -22.76 -9.83 0.72
N VAL A 348 -21.77 -9.76 -0.15
CA VAL A 348 -20.38 -9.44 0.19
C VAL A 348 -19.88 -8.26 -0.65
N VAL A 349 -19.07 -7.41 -0.03
CA VAL A 349 -18.33 -6.34 -0.70
C VAL A 349 -16.84 -6.50 -0.39
N ILE A 350 -16.00 -6.56 -1.42
CA ILE A 350 -14.56 -6.40 -1.30
C ILE A 350 -14.23 -4.98 -1.78
N ALA A 351 -13.51 -4.22 -0.98
CA ALA A 351 -13.12 -2.85 -1.31
C ALA A 351 -11.62 -2.67 -1.07
N ASP A 352 -10.85 -2.40 -2.14
CA ASP A 352 -9.41 -2.09 -2.13
C ASP A 352 -9.17 -0.64 -2.59
N PRO A 353 -9.54 0.35 -1.77
CA PRO A 353 -9.46 1.75 -2.16
C PRO A 353 -8.02 2.25 -2.30
N PRO A 354 -7.81 3.40 -2.98
CA PRO A 354 -6.52 4.05 -3.08
C PRO A 354 -5.99 4.49 -1.71
N ARG A 355 -4.74 4.95 -1.63
CA ARG A 355 -4.07 5.42 -0.40
C ARG A 355 -4.85 6.46 0.41
N SER A 356 -5.79 7.17 -0.20
CA SER A 356 -6.69 8.10 0.50
C SER A 356 -7.78 7.39 1.32
N GLY A 357 -7.98 6.09 1.13
CA GLY A 357 -9.09 5.31 1.67
C GLY A 357 -10.37 5.46 0.85
N ALA A 358 -11.41 4.72 1.22
CA ALA A 358 -12.74 4.77 0.59
C ALA A 358 -13.50 6.07 0.94
N GLY A 359 -13.38 6.52 2.17
CA GLY A 359 -14.02 7.74 2.66
C GLY A 359 -15.51 7.58 2.97
N ALA A 360 -16.09 8.64 3.57
CA ALA A 360 -17.42 8.59 4.17
C ALA A 360 -18.53 8.29 3.14
N ALA A 361 -18.50 8.92 1.97
CA ALA A 361 -19.57 8.77 0.98
C ALA A 361 -19.68 7.33 0.44
N VAL A 362 -18.54 6.68 0.21
CA VAL A 362 -18.50 5.29 -0.27
C VAL A 362 -18.97 4.34 0.82
N ILE A 363 -18.43 4.49 2.03
CA ILE A 363 -18.78 3.64 3.17
C ILE A 363 -20.26 3.75 3.51
N GLU A 364 -20.81 4.97 3.55
CA GLU A 364 -22.25 5.21 3.75
C GLU A 364 -23.09 4.55 2.63
N GLY A 365 -22.66 4.70 1.36
CA GLY A 365 -23.36 4.13 0.22
C GLY A 365 -23.40 2.61 0.26
N ILE A 366 -22.28 1.95 0.65
CA ILE A 366 -22.24 0.50 0.83
C ILE A 366 -23.08 0.08 2.03
N ALA A 367 -22.95 0.76 3.17
CA ALA A 367 -23.69 0.41 4.40
C ALA A 367 -25.21 0.49 4.21
N LYS A 368 -25.72 1.38 3.37
CA LYS A 368 -27.15 1.45 2.99
C LYS A 368 -27.66 0.20 2.28
N GLN A 369 -26.78 -0.53 1.61
CA GLN A 369 -27.13 -1.80 0.97
C GLN A 369 -27.14 -2.98 1.94
N GLN A 370 -26.69 -2.78 3.18
CA GLN A 370 -26.68 -3.76 4.26
C GLN A 370 -25.99 -5.10 3.89
N PRO A 371 -24.78 -5.10 3.30
CA PRO A 371 -24.07 -6.34 3.04
C PRO A 371 -23.84 -7.12 4.34
N GLN A 372 -23.87 -8.44 4.26
CA GLN A 372 -23.57 -9.28 5.42
C GLN A 372 -22.09 -9.29 5.75
N LEU A 373 -21.25 -9.13 4.74
CA LEU A 373 -19.79 -9.15 4.86
C LEU A 373 -19.16 -7.99 4.08
N VAL A 374 -18.15 -7.37 4.67
CA VAL A 374 -17.29 -6.44 3.96
C VAL A 374 -15.83 -6.81 4.21
N VAL A 375 -15.07 -6.99 3.14
CA VAL A 375 -13.61 -7.07 3.20
C VAL A 375 -13.07 -5.70 2.82
N HIS A 376 -12.45 -5.01 3.76
CA HIS A 376 -11.84 -3.70 3.52
C HIS A 376 -10.32 -3.84 3.53
N ILE A 377 -9.67 -3.43 2.43
CA ILE A 377 -8.22 -3.49 2.26
C ILE A 377 -7.66 -2.07 2.33
N GLY A 378 -6.44 -1.90 2.80
CA GLY A 378 -5.82 -0.58 2.83
C GLY A 378 -4.32 -0.61 3.03
N CYS A 379 -3.62 0.16 2.18
CA CYS A 379 -2.15 0.27 2.18
C CYS A 379 -1.61 1.47 2.98
N ASP A 380 -2.50 2.35 3.49
CA ASP A 380 -2.12 3.45 4.38
C ASP A 380 -2.82 3.27 5.73
N PRO A 381 -2.09 3.06 6.84
CA PRO A 381 -2.68 2.74 8.14
C PRO A 381 -3.53 3.87 8.73
N VAL A 382 -3.30 5.12 8.33
CA VAL A 382 -4.09 6.27 8.79
C VAL A 382 -5.44 6.29 8.09
N ALA A 383 -5.45 6.14 6.76
CA ALA A 383 -6.66 6.08 5.96
C ALA A 383 -7.50 4.85 6.33
N PHE A 384 -6.85 3.68 6.42
CA PHE A 384 -7.48 2.44 6.85
C PHE A 384 -8.18 2.59 8.21
N ALA A 385 -7.45 3.07 9.23
CA ALA A 385 -8.02 3.22 10.57
C ALA A 385 -9.20 4.21 10.60
N ARG A 386 -9.13 5.30 9.85
CA ARG A 386 -10.25 6.24 9.71
C ARG A 386 -11.46 5.55 9.07
N ASP A 387 -11.25 4.78 8.02
CA ASP A 387 -12.33 4.08 7.31
C ASP A 387 -12.95 2.98 8.18
N ILE A 388 -12.16 2.26 8.99
CA ILE A 388 -12.70 1.31 9.99
C ILE A 388 -13.56 2.05 11.04
N GLY A 389 -13.15 3.24 11.47
CA GLY A 389 -13.99 4.08 12.35
C GLY A 389 -15.31 4.50 11.71
N LEU A 390 -15.31 4.82 10.40
CA LEU A 390 -16.53 5.11 9.65
C LEU A 390 -17.42 3.86 9.55
N TRP A 391 -16.86 2.70 9.24
CA TRP A 391 -17.61 1.43 9.26
C TRP A 391 -18.28 1.20 10.63
N SER A 392 -17.55 1.44 11.72
CA SER A 392 -18.09 1.28 13.08
C SER A 392 -19.26 2.23 13.35
N SER A 393 -19.24 3.44 12.82
CA SER A 393 -20.34 4.41 12.94
C SER A 393 -21.59 4.00 12.16
N HIS A 394 -21.43 3.15 11.14
CA HIS A 394 -22.54 2.55 10.37
C HIS A 394 -22.94 1.15 10.84
N GLY A 395 -22.50 0.75 12.04
CA GLY A 395 -22.92 -0.51 12.66
C GLY A 395 -22.13 -1.75 12.23
N TYR A 396 -20.99 -1.59 11.52
CA TYR A 396 -20.09 -2.68 11.17
C TYR A 396 -18.89 -2.73 12.11
N VAL A 397 -18.50 -3.94 12.50
CA VAL A 397 -17.35 -4.13 13.39
C VAL A 397 -16.34 -5.06 12.72
N PRO A 398 -15.03 -4.78 12.84
CA PRO A 398 -14.01 -5.69 12.36
C PRO A 398 -13.97 -6.94 13.26
N THR A 399 -14.22 -8.09 12.67
CA THR A 399 -14.14 -9.40 13.35
C THR A 399 -12.77 -10.05 13.15
N LYS A 400 -12.07 -9.69 12.05
CA LYS A 400 -10.69 -10.08 11.78
C LYS A 400 -9.92 -8.90 11.24
N ILE A 401 -8.65 -8.78 11.63
CA ILE A 401 -7.71 -7.80 11.08
C ILE A 401 -6.39 -8.53 10.81
N THR A 402 -5.90 -8.42 9.58
CA THR A 402 -4.64 -9.05 9.18
C THR A 402 -3.73 -8.02 8.54
N ILE A 403 -2.50 -7.89 9.04
CA ILE A 403 -1.40 -7.22 8.35
C ILE A 403 -0.75 -8.22 7.40
N VAL A 404 -0.66 -7.87 6.14
CA VAL A 404 0.21 -8.59 5.19
C VAL A 404 1.46 -7.75 4.98
N ASN A 405 2.62 -8.31 5.35
CA ASN A 405 3.91 -7.65 5.17
C ASN A 405 4.34 -7.73 3.69
N ALA A 406 3.56 -7.08 2.83
CA ALA A 406 3.78 -7.06 1.38
C ALA A 406 4.93 -6.13 0.94
N PHE A 407 5.54 -5.38 1.88
CA PHE A 407 6.65 -4.47 1.61
C PHE A 407 7.76 -4.61 2.67
N PRO A 408 8.38 -5.80 2.76
CA PRO A 408 9.45 -6.04 3.75
C PRO A 408 10.61 -5.06 3.59
N GLY A 409 11.19 -4.66 4.72
CA GLY A 409 12.28 -3.67 4.77
C GLY A 409 11.82 -2.23 4.53
N THR A 410 10.50 -1.97 4.52
CA THR A 410 9.92 -0.63 4.36
C THR A 410 8.85 -0.35 5.42
N HIS A 411 8.49 0.93 5.60
CA HIS A 411 7.40 1.32 6.51
C HIS A 411 5.99 0.98 5.97
N HIS A 412 5.89 0.54 4.73
CA HIS A 412 4.61 0.18 4.12
C HIS A 412 4.17 -1.23 4.51
N PHE A 413 2.87 -1.45 4.58
CA PHE A 413 2.23 -2.74 4.73
C PHE A 413 0.79 -2.66 4.23
N GLU A 414 0.21 -3.79 3.91
CA GLU A 414 -1.22 -3.89 3.60
C GLU A 414 -1.98 -4.39 4.82
N THR A 415 -3.21 -3.95 4.95
CA THR A 415 -4.10 -4.37 6.03
C THR A 415 -5.43 -4.81 5.44
N LEU A 416 -5.89 -5.98 5.82
CA LEU A 416 -7.19 -6.51 5.47
C LEU A 416 -8.05 -6.56 6.74
N ALA A 417 -9.30 -6.14 6.66
CA ALA A 417 -10.29 -6.35 7.71
C ALA A 417 -11.54 -7.04 7.16
N LEU A 418 -12.02 -8.03 7.89
CA LEU A 418 -13.34 -8.59 7.71
C LEU A 418 -14.30 -7.89 8.66
N LEU A 419 -15.33 -7.27 8.10
CA LEU A 419 -16.32 -6.50 8.83
C LEU A 419 -17.68 -7.19 8.72
N GLN A 420 -18.40 -7.23 9.83
CA GLN A 420 -19.75 -7.78 9.93
C GLN A 420 -20.68 -6.77 10.63
N PRO A 421 -21.99 -6.81 10.35
CA PRO A 421 -22.95 -6.04 11.12
C PRO A 421 -22.82 -6.36 12.61
N ARG A 422 -22.88 -5.32 13.45
CA ARG A 422 -22.87 -5.50 14.90
C ARG A 422 -24.09 -6.32 15.31
N GLN A 423 -23.86 -7.46 15.92
CA GLN A 423 -24.95 -8.23 16.49
C GLN A 423 -25.56 -7.44 17.63
N ASN A 424 -26.84 -7.10 17.52
CA ASN A 424 -27.60 -6.57 18.65
C ASN A 424 -27.72 -7.69 19.67
N THR A 425 -26.88 -7.70 20.69
CA THR A 425 -27.12 -8.50 21.88
C THR A 425 -28.35 -7.90 22.56
N HIS A 426 -29.54 -8.34 22.13
CA HIS A 426 -30.72 -8.16 22.94
C HIS A 426 -30.56 -9.10 24.16
N ASN A 427 -30.17 -8.54 25.29
CA ASN A 427 -30.43 -9.10 26.59
C ASN A 427 -31.86 -8.72 27.01
#